data_56512af1e711f4591cf92e1a23b51eb7
#
_entry.id   56512af1e711f4591cf92e1a23b51eb7
#
_cell.length_a   1.000
_cell.length_b   1.000
_cell.length_c   1.000
_cell.angle_alpha   90.00
_cell.angle_beta   90.00
_cell.angle_gamma   90.00
#
_symmetry.space_group_name_H-M   'P 1'
#
loop_
_entity.id
_entity.type
_entity.pdbx_description
1 polymer ?
#
loop_
_entity_poly.entity_id
_entity_poly.type
_entity_poly.pdbx_seq_one_letter_code
_entity_poly.pdbx_strand_id
1 'polypeptide(L)'
;FIFQGMTPGPKHSMFVNRMDQQMMDAWSFLAKGHLSEAQKFFAISTSRINGDFVYFIFQHMRYRGCEVFQAPYFAGTQLVHFAEQGAVQAVFGPPGLLLFGLTKAIINIDFQNVVFDWIDLERILDKWSLNREQFVDACMLAGTEYCLTFPYLQVDQVARFNFDVAVNVAKQAPLVRWMDTFPEVPTQEIKADHMEGYCVCKLLIQSSPVYHVKENVVRPFSSSGVVPSDYPAVLGALLPNSLYFLIVSGVLSAKLPQALAKGEWLDKSQPLVDTQEYRQLLADVSDYRQRALGLIARHLPPYFRTKRILCKAFWEHLQNRRSCDSGSNRRYLQPEKMQDVIRWNINATNVAQELDRQGIKKVDFNSAWPGMPMRCCRKDL
;
A
#
# COMPACT_ATOMS: atom_id res chain seq x y z
N PHE A 1 -0.34 -13.53 -10.78
CA PHE A 1 0.39 -12.46 -10.08
C PHE A 1 -0.59 -11.58 -9.31
N ILE A 2 -0.25 -11.25 -8.04
CA ILE A 2 -1.09 -10.37 -7.22
C ILE A 2 -0.31 -9.11 -6.90
N PHE A 3 -0.89 -7.97 -7.24
CA PHE A 3 -0.33 -6.65 -7.02
C PHE A 3 -0.92 -6.00 -5.78
N GLN A 4 -0.12 -5.18 -5.11
CA GLN A 4 -0.54 -4.40 -3.96
C GLN A 4 -1.60 -3.38 -4.37
N GLY A 5 -2.70 -3.33 -3.62
CA GLY A 5 -3.77 -2.37 -3.81
C GLY A 5 -3.60 -1.09 -2.98
N MET A 6 -4.67 -0.67 -2.31
CA MET A 6 -4.63 0.48 -1.42
C MET A 6 -3.69 0.22 -0.25
N THR A 7 -2.94 1.23 0.12
CA THR A 7 -2.02 1.14 1.26
C THR A 7 -2.77 1.50 2.54
N PRO A 8 -2.73 0.68 3.58
CA PRO A 8 -3.22 1.08 4.90
C PRO A 8 -2.55 2.38 5.33
N GLY A 9 -3.27 3.20 6.10
CA GLY A 9 -2.73 4.42 6.65
C GLY A 9 -2.30 4.21 8.09
N PRO A 10 -1.10 3.69 8.36
CA PRO A 10 -0.61 3.71 9.72
C PRO A 10 -0.47 5.17 10.13
N LYS A 11 -0.97 5.51 11.31
CA LYS A 11 -0.80 6.86 11.85
C LYS A 11 0.67 7.24 11.98
N HIS A 12 1.53 6.24 12.24
CA HIS A 12 2.97 6.40 12.40
C HIS A 12 3.73 5.21 11.77
N SER A 13 3.80 5.16 10.45
CA SER A 13 4.80 4.28 9.84
C SER A 13 6.15 4.99 9.91
N MET A 14 7.00 4.58 10.87
CA MET A 14 8.36 5.10 10.99
C MET A 14 9.18 4.86 9.69
N PHE A 15 8.83 3.86 8.90
CA PHE A 15 9.45 3.66 7.59
C PHE A 15 9.09 4.75 6.60
N VAL A 16 7.82 5.16 6.52
CA VAL A 16 7.41 6.29 5.67
C VAL A 16 8.08 7.56 6.16
N ASN A 17 8.10 7.78 7.47
CA ASN A 17 8.75 8.93 8.08
C ASN A 17 10.27 8.92 7.83
N ARG A 18 10.93 7.78 7.91
CA ARG A 18 12.37 7.65 7.65
C ARG A 18 12.71 7.95 6.21
N MET A 19 11.94 7.47 5.24
CA MET A 19 12.17 7.77 3.83
C MET A 19 11.86 9.22 3.48
N ASP A 20 10.81 9.80 4.07
CA ASP A 20 10.51 11.22 3.93
C ASP A 20 11.64 12.07 4.55
N GLN A 21 12.21 11.64 5.71
CA GLN A 21 13.36 12.29 6.31
C GLN A 21 14.61 12.19 5.42
N GLN A 22 14.90 11.02 4.86
CA GLN A 22 16.02 10.84 3.93
C GLN A 22 15.89 11.72 2.69
N MET A 23 14.66 11.90 2.18
CA MET A 23 14.41 12.83 1.09
C MET A 23 14.67 14.29 1.50
N MET A 24 14.25 14.68 2.70
CA MET A 24 14.56 16.02 3.24
C MET A 24 16.05 16.24 3.41
N ASP A 25 16.76 15.24 3.93
CA ASP A 25 18.21 15.30 4.09
C ASP A 25 18.91 15.42 2.73
N ALA A 26 18.45 14.65 1.72
CA ALA A 26 18.94 14.77 0.35
C ALA A 26 18.83 16.21 -0.20
N TRP A 27 17.66 16.83 -0.03
CA TRP A 27 17.45 18.22 -0.44
C TRP A 27 18.31 19.21 0.33
N SER A 28 18.49 18.96 1.64
CA SER A 28 19.37 19.79 2.48
C SER A 28 20.82 19.72 2.05
N PHE A 29 21.34 18.51 1.73
CA PHE A 29 22.69 18.33 1.21
C PHE A 29 22.87 18.99 -0.16
N LEU A 30 21.88 18.86 -1.05
CA LEU A 30 21.90 19.51 -2.36
C LEU A 30 21.97 21.03 -2.23
N ALA A 31 21.14 21.61 -1.35
CA ALA A 31 21.13 23.05 -1.11
C ALA A 31 22.46 23.58 -0.54
N LYS A 32 23.22 22.72 0.17
CA LYS A 32 24.55 23.04 0.71
C LYS A 32 25.69 22.77 -0.29
N GLY A 33 25.38 22.26 -1.50
CA GLY A 33 26.37 21.93 -2.52
C GLY A 33 27.06 20.56 -2.32
N HIS A 34 26.63 19.75 -1.36
CA HIS A 34 27.17 18.42 -1.09
C HIS A 34 26.54 17.38 -2.03
N LEU A 35 26.96 17.38 -3.30
CA LEU A 35 26.33 16.59 -4.36
C LEU A 35 26.43 15.06 -4.14
N SER A 36 27.56 14.58 -3.63
CA SER A 36 27.78 13.16 -3.39
C SER A 36 26.85 12.60 -2.32
N GLU A 37 26.71 13.33 -1.22
CA GLU A 37 25.79 13.00 -0.13
C GLU A 37 24.35 13.08 -0.59
N ALA A 38 23.99 14.15 -1.29
CA ALA A 38 22.65 14.31 -1.84
C ALA A 38 22.26 13.13 -2.73
N GLN A 39 23.14 12.71 -3.65
CA GLN A 39 22.91 11.56 -4.53
C GLN A 39 22.65 10.26 -3.76
N LYS A 40 23.44 9.97 -2.70
CA LYS A 40 23.24 8.78 -1.86
C LYS A 40 21.85 8.80 -1.20
N PHE A 41 21.47 9.90 -0.60
CA PHE A 41 20.18 10.02 0.06
C PHE A 41 19.01 10.01 -0.94
N PHE A 42 19.16 10.62 -2.11
CA PHE A 42 18.16 10.48 -3.18
C PHE A 42 18.03 9.03 -3.65
N ALA A 43 19.11 8.32 -3.90
CA ALA A 43 19.07 6.91 -4.32
C ALA A 43 18.31 6.04 -3.31
N ILE A 44 18.51 6.23 -2.02
CA ILE A 44 17.81 5.51 -0.96
C ILE A 44 16.33 5.88 -0.93
N SER A 45 16.00 7.18 -0.97
CA SER A 45 14.64 7.68 -0.85
C SER A 45 13.78 7.44 -2.10
N THR A 46 14.41 7.35 -3.29
CA THR A 46 13.73 7.09 -4.58
C THR A 46 13.70 5.62 -4.98
N SER A 47 14.30 4.72 -4.18
CA SER A 47 14.31 3.28 -4.46
C SER A 47 12.91 2.64 -4.45
N ARG A 48 11.89 3.38 -4.04
CA ARG A 48 10.49 2.93 -4.11
C ARG A 48 10.03 2.83 -5.55
N ILE A 49 9.54 1.67 -5.90
CA ILE A 49 8.84 1.47 -7.18
C ILE A 49 7.62 2.42 -7.19
N ASN A 50 7.57 3.29 -8.18
CA ASN A 50 6.45 4.21 -8.36
C ASN A 50 5.16 3.43 -8.66
N GLY A 51 4.05 3.83 -8.05
CA GLY A 51 2.74 3.21 -8.29
C GLY A 51 2.29 3.24 -9.76
N ASP A 52 2.73 4.23 -10.53
CA ASP A 52 2.43 4.31 -11.97
C ASP A 52 3.23 3.24 -12.74
N PHE A 53 4.48 2.97 -12.33
CA PHE A 53 5.28 1.90 -12.89
C PHE A 53 4.68 0.51 -12.57
N VAL A 54 4.22 0.32 -11.33
CA VAL A 54 3.51 -0.91 -10.93
C VAL A 54 2.25 -1.11 -11.79
N TYR A 55 1.49 -0.04 -11.99
CA TYR A 55 0.29 -0.09 -12.84
C TYR A 55 0.64 -0.42 -14.30
N PHE A 56 1.72 0.15 -14.82
CA PHE A 56 2.22 -0.17 -16.16
C PHE A 56 2.60 -1.66 -16.27
N ILE A 57 3.34 -2.20 -15.29
CA ILE A 57 3.69 -3.63 -15.27
C ILE A 57 2.43 -4.48 -15.22
N PHE A 58 1.46 -4.13 -14.37
CA PHE A 58 0.19 -4.83 -14.26
C PHE A 58 -0.51 -4.93 -15.62
N GLN A 59 -0.65 -3.82 -16.34
CA GLN A 59 -1.27 -3.78 -17.65
C GLN A 59 -0.45 -4.56 -18.69
N HIS A 60 0.87 -4.44 -18.66
CA HIS A 60 1.75 -5.18 -19.57
C HIS A 60 1.64 -6.70 -19.37
N MET A 61 1.66 -7.17 -18.13
CA MET A 61 1.50 -8.61 -17.84
C MET A 61 0.13 -9.13 -18.29
N ARG A 62 -0.92 -8.34 -18.06
CA ARG A 62 -2.27 -8.66 -18.52
C ARG A 62 -2.33 -8.75 -20.05
N TYR A 63 -1.70 -7.81 -20.73
CA TYR A 63 -1.58 -7.84 -22.21
C TYR A 63 -0.84 -9.10 -22.69
N ARG A 64 0.17 -9.56 -21.95
CA ARG A 64 0.92 -10.80 -22.23
C ARG A 64 0.12 -12.08 -21.90
N GLY A 65 -1.12 -11.97 -21.48
CA GLY A 65 -1.98 -13.11 -21.15
C GLY A 65 -1.69 -13.73 -19.78
N CYS A 66 -0.91 -13.05 -18.92
CA CYS A 66 -0.72 -13.50 -17.54
C CYS A 66 -1.98 -13.25 -16.73
N GLU A 67 -2.30 -14.17 -15.84
CA GLU A 67 -3.31 -13.93 -14.82
C GLU A 67 -2.79 -12.94 -13.80
N VAL A 68 -3.37 -11.75 -13.80
CA VAL A 68 -3.01 -10.66 -12.89
C VAL A 68 -4.23 -10.20 -12.11
N PHE A 69 -3.99 -9.91 -10.85
CA PHE A 69 -5.02 -9.49 -9.91
C PHE A 69 -4.47 -8.36 -9.04
N GLN A 70 -5.24 -7.32 -8.83
CA GLN A 70 -4.88 -6.28 -7.87
C GLN A 70 -5.67 -6.49 -6.59
N ALA A 71 -4.98 -6.70 -5.48
CA ALA A 71 -5.64 -6.81 -4.19
C ALA A 71 -6.41 -5.51 -3.86
N PRO A 72 -7.53 -5.57 -3.13
CA PRO A 72 -8.19 -4.37 -2.62
C PRO A 72 -7.25 -3.53 -1.75
N TYR A 73 -6.50 -4.21 -0.90
CA TYR A 73 -5.51 -3.64 0.01
C TYR A 73 -4.19 -4.42 -0.05
N PHE A 74 -3.97 -5.36 0.86
CA PHE A 74 -2.74 -6.11 1.01
C PHE A 74 -2.68 -7.30 0.05
N ALA A 75 -1.64 -7.34 -0.80
CA ALA A 75 -1.41 -8.47 -1.69
C ALA A 75 -1.18 -9.78 -0.90
N GLY A 76 -0.48 -9.70 0.23
CA GLY A 76 -0.20 -10.86 1.09
C GLY A 76 -1.45 -11.53 1.63
N THR A 77 -2.40 -10.77 2.19
CA THR A 77 -3.67 -11.34 2.68
C THR A 77 -4.51 -11.92 1.56
N GLN A 78 -4.51 -11.28 0.39
CA GLN A 78 -5.24 -11.81 -0.76
C GLN A 78 -4.62 -13.11 -1.28
N LEU A 79 -3.28 -13.23 -1.27
CA LEU A 79 -2.57 -14.47 -1.61
C LEU A 79 -2.92 -15.60 -0.66
N VAL A 80 -2.89 -15.32 0.65
CA VAL A 80 -3.25 -16.32 1.67
C VAL A 80 -4.71 -16.73 1.52
N HIS A 81 -5.61 -15.78 1.31
CA HIS A 81 -7.02 -16.07 1.04
C HIS A 81 -7.20 -16.99 -0.17
N PHE A 82 -6.49 -16.76 -1.26
CA PHE A 82 -6.56 -17.65 -2.43
C PHE A 82 -5.99 -19.04 -2.17
N ALA A 83 -4.93 -19.15 -1.36
CA ALA A 83 -4.38 -20.42 -0.94
C ALA A 83 -5.37 -21.20 -0.08
N GLU A 84 -6.01 -20.55 0.90
CA GLU A 84 -7.04 -21.16 1.76
C GLU A 84 -8.28 -21.62 0.98
N GLN A 85 -8.64 -20.89 -0.08
CA GLN A 85 -9.74 -21.27 -0.97
C GLN A 85 -9.35 -22.34 -1.99
N GLY A 86 -8.10 -22.83 -1.98
CA GLY A 86 -7.60 -23.79 -2.96
C GLY A 86 -7.52 -23.26 -4.39
N ALA A 87 -7.56 -21.94 -4.55
CA ALA A 87 -7.46 -21.30 -5.87
C ALA A 87 -6.03 -21.34 -6.45
N VAL A 88 -5.03 -21.49 -5.58
CA VAL A 88 -3.62 -21.63 -5.94
C VAL A 88 -3.01 -22.80 -5.18
N GLN A 89 -2.08 -23.54 -5.81
CA GLN A 89 -1.43 -24.73 -5.24
C GLN A 89 -0.18 -24.37 -4.45
N ALA A 90 0.49 -23.27 -4.79
CA ALA A 90 1.68 -22.79 -4.13
C ALA A 90 1.71 -21.26 -4.16
N VAL A 91 2.37 -20.69 -3.16
CA VAL A 91 2.53 -19.23 -3.05
C VAL A 91 4.02 -18.90 -3.01
N PHE A 92 4.44 -18.04 -3.93
CA PHE A 92 5.77 -17.43 -3.93
C PHE A 92 5.66 -16.00 -3.40
N GLY A 93 6.42 -15.67 -2.35
CA GLY A 93 6.40 -14.34 -1.76
C GLY A 93 7.29 -14.22 -0.52
N PRO A 94 7.27 -13.05 0.14
CA PRO A 94 8.11 -12.80 1.29
C PRO A 94 7.72 -13.66 2.51
N PRO A 95 8.67 -13.94 3.43
CA PRO A 95 8.41 -14.72 4.66
C PRO A 95 7.28 -14.14 5.52
N GLY A 96 7.02 -12.85 5.46
CA GLY A 96 5.93 -12.18 6.18
C GLY A 96 4.54 -12.74 5.87
N LEU A 97 4.36 -13.52 4.80
CA LEU A 97 3.09 -14.21 4.51
C LEU A 97 2.70 -15.22 5.60
N LEU A 98 3.68 -15.75 6.34
CA LEU A 98 3.42 -16.64 7.47
C LEU A 98 2.63 -15.94 8.60
N LEU A 99 2.80 -14.64 8.76
CA LEU A 99 2.04 -13.85 9.74
C LEU A 99 0.53 -13.88 9.47
N PHE A 100 0.15 -13.93 8.19
CA PHE A 100 -1.25 -14.01 7.77
C PHE A 100 -1.79 -15.46 7.79
N GLY A 101 -0.97 -16.43 8.16
CA GLY A 101 -1.37 -17.81 8.36
C GLY A 101 -1.11 -18.74 7.19
N LEU A 102 -0.39 -18.31 6.21
CA LEU A 102 0.09 -19.22 5.18
C LEU A 102 0.97 -20.31 5.82
N THR A 103 0.65 -21.56 5.57
CA THR A 103 1.40 -22.70 6.17
C THR A 103 2.74 -22.91 5.47
N LYS A 104 2.80 -22.68 4.15
CA LYS A 104 4.00 -22.89 3.33
C LYS A 104 4.16 -21.78 2.32
N ALA A 105 5.35 -21.22 2.25
CA ALA A 105 5.70 -20.19 1.28
C ALA A 105 7.01 -20.53 0.56
N ILE A 106 7.02 -20.39 -0.75
CA ILE A 106 8.25 -20.39 -1.55
C ILE A 106 8.85 -19.00 -1.42
N ILE A 107 10.12 -18.90 -1.02
CA ILE A 107 10.79 -17.62 -0.75
C ILE A 107 11.86 -17.28 -1.79
N ASN A 108 12.34 -18.27 -2.51
CA ASN A 108 13.31 -18.10 -3.57
C ASN A 108 13.08 -19.14 -4.67
N ILE A 109 13.35 -18.78 -5.91
CA ILE A 109 13.30 -19.67 -7.07
C ILE A 109 14.56 -19.45 -7.91
N ASP A 110 15.34 -20.52 -8.07
CA ASP A 110 16.46 -20.56 -8.99
C ASP A 110 16.02 -21.24 -10.30
N PHE A 111 15.73 -20.43 -11.30
CA PHE A 111 15.29 -20.93 -12.60
C PHE A 111 16.39 -21.64 -13.40
N GLN A 112 17.68 -21.40 -13.08
CA GLN A 112 18.80 -22.05 -13.80
C GLN A 112 18.96 -23.50 -13.33
N ASN A 113 18.91 -23.71 -12.01
CA ASN A 113 19.07 -25.02 -11.40
C ASN A 113 17.74 -25.76 -11.18
N VAL A 114 16.63 -25.11 -11.48
CA VAL A 114 15.27 -25.66 -11.31
C VAL A 114 15.01 -26.10 -9.86
N VAL A 115 15.44 -25.29 -8.91
CA VAL A 115 15.23 -25.52 -7.47
C VAL A 115 14.55 -24.31 -6.83
N PHE A 116 13.94 -24.52 -5.69
CA PHE A 116 13.33 -23.44 -4.90
C PHE A 116 13.52 -23.66 -3.41
N ASP A 117 13.63 -22.55 -2.69
CA ASP A 117 13.66 -22.54 -1.24
C ASP A 117 12.26 -22.23 -0.71
N TRP A 118 11.85 -22.93 0.33
CA TRP A 118 10.56 -22.74 0.94
C TRP A 118 10.62 -22.83 2.45
N ILE A 119 9.67 -22.21 3.10
CA ILE A 119 9.51 -22.22 4.55
C ILE A 119 8.17 -22.84 4.95
N ASP A 120 8.16 -23.49 6.10
CA ASP A 120 7.02 -24.19 6.66
C ASP A 120 6.74 -23.66 8.07
N LEU A 121 5.55 -23.05 8.24
CA LEU A 121 5.15 -22.46 9.51
C LEU A 121 5.05 -23.50 10.63
N GLU A 122 4.49 -24.68 10.35
CA GLU A 122 4.33 -25.74 11.35
C GLU A 122 5.70 -26.17 11.90
N ARG A 123 6.69 -26.38 11.02
CA ARG A 123 8.06 -26.70 11.46
C ARG A 123 8.70 -25.60 12.28
N ILE A 124 8.38 -24.32 11.98
CA ILE A 124 8.86 -23.19 12.76
C ILE A 124 8.23 -23.20 14.15
N LEU A 125 6.92 -23.38 14.23
CA LEU A 125 6.18 -23.44 15.49
C LEU A 125 6.68 -24.59 16.37
N ASP A 126 6.85 -25.77 15.79
CA ASP A 126 7.38 -26.95 16.49
C ASP A 126 8.80 -26.71 17.01
N LYS A 127 9.69 -26.20 16.15
CA LYS A 127 11.10 -25.95 16.52
C LYS A 127 11.23 -25.04 17.73
N TRP A 128 10.42 -23.97 17.78
CA TRP A 128 10.45 -23.02 18.89
C TRP A 128 9.39 -23.30 19.96
N SER A 129 8.59 -24.36 19.80
CA SER A 129 7.49 -24.68 20.72
C SER A 129 6.58 -23.46 20.98
N LEU A 130 6.15 -22.82 19.90
CA LEU A 130 5.26 -21.65 19.90
C LEU A 130 3.89 -22.05 19.37
N ASN A 131 2.86 -21.42 19.91
CA ASN A 131 1.60 -21.34 19.20
C ASN A 131 1.62 -20.18 18.21
N ARG A 132 0.59 -20.08 17.34
CA ARG A 132 0.52 -19.09 16.29
C ARG A 132 0.49 -17.65 16.82
N GLU A 133 -0.21 -17.39 17.93
CA GLU A 133 -0.26 -16.05 18.53
C GLU A 133 1.11 -15.65 19.07
N GLN A 134 1.78 -16.55 19.77
CA GLN A 134 3.14 -16.33 20.25
C GLN A 134 4.14 -16.09 19.12
N PHE A 135 4.00 -16.78 18.00
CA PHE A 135 4.81 -16.54 16.81
C PHE A 135 4.60 -15.12 16.26
N VAL A 136 3.33 -14.70 16.14
CA VAL A 136 3.00 -13.33 15.72
C VAL A 136 3.62 -12.32 16.68
N ASP A 137 3.46 -12.50 17.99
CA ASP A 137 4.00 -11.60 19.02
C ASP A 137 5.54 -11.55 18.94
N ALA A 138 6.23 -12.67 18.77
CA ALA A 138 7.69 -12.70 18.58
C ALA A 138 8.11 -11.94 17.31
N CYS A 139 7.39 -12.11 16.20
CA CYS A 139 7.66 -11.38 14.97
C CYS A 139 7.41 -9.87 15.11
N MET A 140 6.40 -9.46 15.88
CA MET A 140 6.15 -8.04 16.14
C MET A 140 7.28 -7.41 16.97
N LEU A 141 7.81 -8.12 17.94
CA LEU A 141 8.99 -7.69 18.70
C LEU A 141 10.23 -7.59 17.80
N ALA A 142 10.40 -8.56 16.89
CA ALA A 142 11.50 -8.59 15.93
C ALA A 142 11.43 -7.45 14.90
N GLY A 143 10.23 -6.99 14.62
CA GLY A 143 9.95 -5.96 13.65
C GLY A 143 9.32 -6.47 12.36
N THR A 144 8.36 -5.70 11.89
CA THR A 144 7.62 -5.93 10.64
C THR A 144 7.55 -4.64 9.84
N GLU A 145 6.86 -4.66 8.71
CA GLU A 145 6.68 -3.45 7.89
C GLU A 145 5.98 -2.29 8.64
N TYR A 146 5.12 -2.60 9.60
CA TYR A 146 4.33 -1.58 10.34
C TYR A 146 4.67 -1.50 11.83
N CYS A 147 5.51 -2.40 12.34
CA CYS A 147 5.93 -2.44 13.73
C CYS A 147 7.44 -2.58 13.77
N LEU A 148 8.12 -1.56 14.27
CA LEU A 148 9.59 -1.59 14.36
C LEU A 148 10.07 -2.59 15.40
N THR A 149 11.29 -3.08 15.22
CA THR A 149 12.00 -3.86 16.24
C THR A 149 11.99 -3.13 17.58
N PHE A 150 11.58 -3.83 18.64
CA PHE A 150 11.61 -3.27 19.95
C PHE A 150 13.07 -3.14 20.46
N PRO A 151 13.57 -1.91 20.68
CA PRO A 151 15.01 -1.67 20.83
C PRO A 151 15.61 -2.30 22.09
N TYR A 152 14.81 -2.57 23.12
CA TYR A 152 15.28 -3.11 24.41
C TYR A 152 15.41 -4.64 24.47
N LEU A 153 15.18 -5.32 23.35
CA LEU A 153 15.49 -6.75 23.20
C LEU A 153 16.93 -7.01 22.75
N GLN A 154 17.71 -5.97 22.58
CA GLN A 154 19.12 -6.10 22.22
C GLN A 154 19.93 -6.54 23.44
N VAL A 155 20.51 -7.73 23.35
CA VAL A 155 21.45 -8.25 24.34
C VAL A 155 22.83 -7.74 23.95
N ASP A 156 23.50 -7.05 24.89
CA ASP A 156 24.82 -6.46 24.76
C ASP A 156 24.93 -5.18 23.91
N GLN A 157 25.98 -4.42 24.14
CA GLN A 157 26.32 -3.14 23.50
C GLN A 157 26.57 -3.24 21.99
N VAL A 158 26.48 -4.42 21.43
CA VAL A 158 26.51 -4.67 19.98
C VAL A 158 25.07 -4.78 19.50
N ALA A 159 24.62 -3.83 18.72
CA ALA A 159 23.26 -3.66 18.20
C ALA A 159 22.77 -4.82 17.30
N ARG A 160 22.83 -6.06 17.78
CA ARG A 160 22.31 -7.23 17.08
C ARG A 160 21.05 -7.72 17.79
N PHE A 161 19.94 -7.66 17.07
CA PHE A 161 18.69 -8.27 17.48
C PHE A 161 18.87 -9.80 17.55
N ASN A 162 18.44 -10.40 18.66
CA ASN A 162 18.38 -11.84 18.80
C ASN A 162 16.93 -12.31 18.83
N PHE A 163 16.51 -13.04 17.80
CA PHE A 163 15.14 -13.54 17.67
C PHE A 163 14.77 -14.50 18.83
N ASP A 164 15.71 -15.24 19.39
CA ASP A 164 15.45 -16.13 20.53
C ASP A 164 14.97 -15.37 21.76
N VAL A 165 15.42 -14.12 21.95
CA VAL A 165 14.92 -13.25 23.03
C VAL A 165 13.44 -12.93 22.81
N ALA A 166 13.06 -12.55 21.60
CA ALA A 166 11.66 -12.28 21.26
C ALA A 166 10.79 -13.52 21.45
N VAL A 167 11.27 -14.70 21.07
CA VAL A 167 10.60 -15.99 21.28
C VAL A 167 10.40 -16.24 22.78
N ASN A 168 11.42 -16.04 23.60
CA ASN A 168 11.34 -16.23 25.05
C ASN A 168 10.33 -15.28 25.70
N VAL A 169 10.31 -14.02 25.27
CA VAL A 169 9.31 -13.04 25.75
C VAL A 169 7.90 -13.49 25.38
N ALA A 170 7.68 -13.87 24.11
CA ALA A 170 6.36 -14.31 23.64
C ALA A 170 5.85 -15.59 24.33
N LYS A 171 6.77 -16.44 24.84
CA LYS A 171 6.41 -17.62 25.66
C LYS A 171 5.98 -17.25 27.07
N GLN A 172 6.53 -16.20 27.65
CA GLN A 172 6.25 -15.82 29.04
C GLN A 172 4.86 -15.22 29.21
N ALA A 173 4.47 -14.31 28.31
CA ALA A 173 3.18 -13.65 28.37
C ALA A 173 2.80 -13.09 26.97
N PRO A 174 1.49 -12.86 26.70
CA PRO A 174 1.05 -12.07 25.58
C PRO A 174 1.75 -10.70 25.55
N LEU A 175 2.14 -10.23 24.38
CA LEU A 175 2.95 -9.04 24.21
C LEU A 175 2.39 -7.80 24.94
N VAL A 176 1.07 -7.62 24.89
CA VAL A 176 0.40 -6.49 25.58
C VAL A 176 0.70 -6.51 27.08
N ARG A 177 0.52 -7.68 27.74
CA ARG A 177 0.81 -7.84 29.18
C ARG A 177 2.28 -7.68 29.51
N TRP A 178 3.15 -8.22 28.65
CA TRP A 178 4.59 -8.08 28.85
C TRP A 178 5.01 -6.61 28.79
N MET A 179 4.46 -5.85 27.83
CA MET A 179 4.71 -4.41 27.71
C MET A 179 4.25 -3.61 28.92
N ASP A 180 3.15 -4.00 29.57
CA ASP A 180 2.66 -3.34 30.80
C ASP A 180 3.61 -3.57 31.98
N THR A 181 4.27 -4.72 32.05
CA THR A 181 5.22 -5.07 33.10
C THR A 181 6.64 -4.60 32.82
N PHE A 182 6.92 -4.18 31.58
CA PHE A 182 8.24 -3.72 31.21
C PHE A 182 8.60 -2.44 31.98
N PRO A 183 9.74 -2.38 32.70
CA PRO A 183 10.10 -1.25 33.51
C PRO A 183 10.16 0.02 32.65
N GLU A 184 9.74 1.14 33.23
CA GLU A 184 9.84 2.45 32.60
C GLU A 184 11.30 2.76 32.31
N VAL A 185 11.67 2.69 31.03
CA VAL A 185 13.02 3.02 30.57
C VAL A 185 12.89 4.04 29.45
N PRO A 186 13.91 4.81 29.20
CA PRO A 186 14.03 6.24 29.01
C PRO A 186 13.02 6.96 28.13
N THR A 187 12.09 6.31 27.46
CA THR A 187 11.02 7.05 26.79
C THR A 187 9.74 6.23 26.70
N GLN A 188 8.70 6.64 27.43
CA GLN A 188 7.31 6.17 27.24
C GLN A 188 6.89 6.24 25.76
N GLU A 189 7.48 7.15 24.98
CA GLU A 189 7.26 7.33 23.55
C GLU A 189 7.60 6.08 22.75
N ILE A 190 8.75 5.44 22.97
CA ILE A 190 9.18 4.23 22.24
C ILE A 190 8.23 3.06 22.51
N LYS A 191 7.79 2.91 23.76
CA LYS A 191 6.82 1.89 24.14
C LYS A 191 5.48 2.14 23.46
N ALA A 192 5.00 3.38 23.49
CA ALA A 192 3.75 3.80 22.86
C ALA A 192 3.79 3.60 21.34
N ASP A 193 4.88 4.02 20.69
CA ASP A 193 5.08 3.85 19.25
C ASP A 193 5.11 2.38 18.84
N HIS A 194 5.78 1.52 19.63
CA HIS A 194 5.81 0.08 19.36
C HIS A 194 4.42 -0.54 19.51
N MET A 195 3.68 -0.19 20.56
CA MET A 195 2.34 -0.68 20.81
C MET A 195 1.34 -0.21 19.76
N GLU A 196 1.48 1.02 19.25
CA GLU A 196 0.66 1.50 18.12
C GLU A 196 0.96 0.66 16.87
N GLY A 197 2.23 0.43 16.54
CA GLY A 197 2.64 -0.44 15.43
C GLY A 197 2.11 -1.87 15.59
N TYR A 198 2.19 -2.42 16.79
CA TYR A 198 1.65 -3.74 17.12
C TYR A 198 0.13 -3.82 16.85
N CYS A 199 -0.65 -2.86 17.36
CA CYS A 199 -2.09 -2.82 17.15
C CYS A 199 -2.46 -2.73 15.66
N VAL A 200 -1.74 -1.88 14.91
CA VAL A 200 -1.92 -1.76 13.46
C VAL A 200 -1.62 -3.09 12.76
N CYS A 201 -0.49 -3.73 13.06
CA CYS A 201 -0.13 -5.02 12.46
C CYS A 201 -1.15 -6.10 12.79
N LYS A 202 -1.58 -6.19 14.04
CA LYS A 202 -2.57 -7.18 14.46
C LYS A 202 -3.91 -6.99 13.74
N LEU A 203 -4.34 -5.74 13.59
CA LEU A 203 -5.53 -5.39 12.81
C LEU A 203 -5.37 -5.80 11.34
N LEU A 204 -4.22 -5.55 10.74
CA LEU A 204 -3.94 -5.92 9.34
C LEU A 204 -3.94 -7.44 9.15
N ILE A 205 -3.34 -8.19 10.08
CA ILE A 205 -3.29 -9.66 10.04
C ILE A 205 -4.71 -10.24 10.18
N GLN A 206 -5.52 -9.69 11.06
CA GLN A 206 -6.83 -10.25 11.40
C GLN A 206 -7.96 -9.76 10.51
N SER A 207 -7.89 -8.52 10.02
CA SER A 207 -9.05 -7.84 9.44
C SER A 207 -8.77 -7.15 8.10
N SER A 208 -7.61 -7.41 7.48
CA SER A 208 -7.32 -6.83 6.16
C SER A 208 -8.41 -7.21 5.15
N PRO A 209 -8.93 -6.25 4.37
CA PRO A 209 -9.98 -6.57 3.40
C PRO A 209 -9.45 -7.46 2.27
N VAL A 210 -10.16 -8.53 1.98
CA VAL A 210 -9.91 -9.42 0.84
C VAL A 210 -11.13 -9.49 -0.07
N TYR A 211 -10.87 -9.68 -1.34
CA TYR A 211 -11.89 -9.81 -2.36
C TYR A 211 -12.27 -11.26 -2.57
N HIS A 212 -13.55 -11.55 -2.38
CA HIS A 212 -14.17 -12.85 -2.63
C HIS A 212 -14.65 -12.89 -4.08
N VAL A 213 -13.88 -13.54 -4.95
CA VAL A 213 -14.12 -13.55 -6.40
C VAL A 213 -15.49 -14.12 -6.77
N LYS A 214 -15.92 -15.20 -6.13
CA LYS A 214 -17.21 -15.86 -6.43
C LYS A 214 -18.41 -14.98 -6.10
N GLU A 215 -18.31 -14.20 -5.03
CA GLU A 215 -19.40 -13.37 -4.52
C GLU A 215 -19.31 -11.91 -5.00
N ASN A 216 -18.18 -11.52 -5.57
CA ASN A 216 -17.89 -10.17 -6.03
C ASN A 216 -18.00 -9.11 -4.92
N VAL A 217 -17.53 -9.44 -3.73
CA VAL A 217 -17.57 -8.58 -2.53
C VAL A 217 -16.23 -8.53 -1.82
N VAL A 218 -16.00 -7.43 -1.11
CA VAL A 218 -14.85 -7.31 -0.18
C VAL A 218 -15.34 -7.53 1.24
N ARG A 219 -14.62 -8.37 1.97
CA ARG A 219 -14.86 -8.64 3.41
C ARG A 219 -13.53 -8.69 4.15
N PRO A 220 -13.54 -8.49 5.49
CA PRO A 220 -12.37 -8.74 6.31
C PRO A 220 -11.88 -10.18 6.15
N PHE A 221 -10.57 -10.37 6.19
CA PHE A 221 -9.91 -11.67 6.05
C PHE A 221 -10.31 -12.66 7.16
N SER A 222 -10.51 -12.16 8.38
CA SER A 222 -10.89 -12.99 9.52
C SER A 222 -12.28 -13.59 9.37
N SER A 223 -12.40 -14.89 9.66
CA SER A 223 -13.66 -15.62 9.70
C SER A 223 -14.64 -15.13 10.78
N SER A 224 -14.18 -14.37 11.77
CA SER A 224 -15.03 -13.87 12.86
C SER A 224 -16.04 -12.80 12.42
N GLY A 225 -15.84 -12.19 11.27
CA GLY A 225 -16.71 -11.12 10.73
C GLY A 225 -16.78 -9.85 11.58
N VAL A 226 -16.08 -9.82 12.72
CA VAL A 226 -16.06 -8.67 13.62
C VAL A 226 -15.02 -7.68 13.12
N VAL A 227 -15.48 -6.48 12.78
CA VAL A 227 -14.60 -5.38 12.39
C VAL A 227 -14.22 -4.61 13.66
N PRO A 228 -12.92 -4.52 14.01
CA PRO A 228 -12.48 -3.74 15.16
C PRO A 228 -12.85 -2.26 15.04
N SER A 229 -13.06 -1.58 16.17
CA SER A 229 -13.41 -0.14 16.20
C SER A 229 -12.36 0.74 15.52
N ASP A 230 -11.10 0.33 15.56
CA ASP A 230 -9.96 1.07 15.02
C ASP A 230 -9.77 0.89 13.51
N TYR A 231 -10.54 -0.01 12.91
CA TYR A 231 -10.49 -0.32 11.49
C TYR A 231 -10.53 0.92 10.58
N PRO A 232 -11.47 1.88 10.78
CA PRO A 232 -11.54 3.07 9.92
C PRO A 232 -10.32 4.00 10.07
N ALA A 233 -9.66 3.98 11.22
CA ALA A 233 -8.46 4.80 11.47
C ALA A 233 -7.24 4.29 10.69
N VAL A 234 -7.14 2.98 10.50
CA VAL A 234 -6.00 2.31 9.83
C VAL A 234 -6.26 2.11 8.33
N LEU A 235 -7.42 1.59 7.99
CA LEU A 235 -7.76 1.20 6.62
C LEU A 235 -8.62 2.23 5.88
N GLY A 236 -9.16 3.20 6.61
CA GLY A 236 -10.12 4.15 6.06
C GLY A 236 -11.53 3.56 5.97
N ALA A 237 -12.46 4.33 5.41
CA ALA A 237 -13.82 3.87 5.20
C ALA A 237 -13.89 2.79 4.13
N LEU A 238 -14.66 1.74 4.38
CA LEU A 238 -14.94 0.72 3.36
C LEU A 238 -15.66 1.35 2.17
N LEU A 239 -15.15 1.08 0.98
CA LEU A 239 -15.70 1.58 -0.27
C LEU A 239 -16.81 0.65 -0.78
N PRO A 240 -17.68 1.12 -1.69
CA PRO A 240 -18.63 0.28 -2.36
C PRO A 240 -17.97 -0.87 -3.15
N ASN A 241 -18.59 -2.04 -3.20
CA ASN A 241 -18.07 -3.20 -3.90
C ASN A 241 -17.81 -2.95 -5.40
N SER A 242 -18.59 -2.07 -6.02
CA SER A 242 -18.37 -1.66 -7.42
C SER A 242 -17.00 -1.00 -7.64
N LEU A 243 -16.52 -0.20 -6.68
CA LEU A 243 -15.17 0.38 -6.77
C LEU A 243 -14.08 -0.67 -6.55
N TYR A 244 -14.29 -1.59 -5.64
CA TYR A 244 -13.36 -2.70 -5.43
C TYR A 244 -13.24 -3.57 -6.68
N PHE A 245 -14.34 -3.85 -7.35
CA PHE A 245 -14.32 -4.57 -8.62
C PHE A 245 -13.45 -3.86 -9.67
N LEU A 246 -13.55 -2.54 -9.79
CA LEU A 246 -12.73 -1.76 -10.72
C LEU A 246 -11.24 -1.76 -10.34
N ILE A 247 -10.91 -1.77 -9.03
CA ILE A 247 -9.53 -1.90 -8.55
C ILE A 247 -8.99 -3.28 -8.91
N VAL A 248 -9.72 -4.32 -8.52
CA VAL A 248 -9.31 -5.72 -8.68
C VAL A 248 -9.10 -6.10 -10.13
N SER A 249 -9.96 -5.57 -11.02
CA SER A 249 -9.83 -5.76 -12.47
C SER A 249 -8.73 -4.89 -13.11
N GLY A 250 -8.04 -4.05 -12.34
CA GLY A 250 -7.00 -3.16 -12.84
C GLY A 250 -7.47 -2.06 -13.78
N VAL A 251 -8.77 -1.76 -13.78
CA VAL A 251 -9.35 -0.65 -14.55
C VAL A 251 -9.12 0.67 -13.84
N LEU A 252 -9.17 0.66 -12.51
CA LEU A 252 -9.00 1.84 -11.68
C LEU A 252 -7.75 1.71 -10.81
N SER A 253 -6.83 2.67 -10.93
CA SER A 253 -5.67 2.74 -10.03
C SER A 253 -6.12 2.89 -8.57
N ALA A 254 -5.44 2.22 -7.65
CA ALA A 254 -5.74 2.26 -6.22
C ALA A 254 -5.60 3.66 -5.58
N LYS A 255 -4.88 4.60 -6.21
CA LYS A 255 -4.65 5.96 -5.67
C LYS A 255 -5.94 6.75 -5.42
N LEU A 256 -6.86 6.70 -6.39
CA LEU A 256 -8.12 7.45 -6.30
C LEU A 256 -9.08 6.89 -5.24
N PRO A 257 -9.37 5.58 -5.25
CA PRO A 257 -10.15 4.96 -4.17
C PRO A 257 -9.53 5.15 -2.79
N GLN A 258 -8.20 5.11 -2.69
CA GLN A 258 -7.50 5.38 -1.45
C GLN A 258 -7.75 6.79 -0.91
N ALA A 259 -7.76 7.80 -1.78
CA ALA A 259 -8.08 9.17 -1.40
C ALA A 259 -9.52 9.28 -0.88
N LEU A 260 -10.48 8.57 -1.49
CA LEU A 260 -11.86 8.49 -1.02
C LEU A 260 -11.97 7.80 0.34
N ALA A 261 -11.29 6.68 0.52
CA ALA A 261 -11.33 5.92 1.77
C ALA A 261 -10.71 6.72 2.93
N LYS A 262 -9.54 7.29 2.73
CA LYS A 262 -8.81 8.05 3.76
C LYS A 262 -9.32 9.47 3.96
N GLY A 263 -9.87 10.11 2.93
CA GLY A 263 -10.22 11.53 2.95
C GLY A 263 -9.00 12.45 2.79
N GLU A 264 -7.89 11.90 2.29
CA GLU A 264 -6.65 12.63 2.08
C GLU A 264 -6.01 12.24 0.76
N TRP A 265 -5.55 13.24 0.01
CA TRP A 265 -4.75 13.09 -1.20
C TRP A 265 -3.39 13.74 -1.00
N LEU A 266 -2.36 12.95 -0.88
CA LEU A 266 -0.99 13.43 -0.78
C LEU A 266 -0.29 13.30 -2.13
N ASP A 267 0.14 14.43 -2.68
CA ASP A 267 1.01 14.45 -3.85
C ASP A 267 2.47 14.37 -3.41
N LYS A 268 3.10 13.24 -3.67
CA LYS A 268 4.51 12.98 -3.36
C LYS A 268 5.43 13.16 -4.57
N SER A 269 4.95 13.80 -5.63
CA SER A 269 5.74 14.07 -6.83
C SER A 269 6.76 15.18 -6.54
N GLN A 270 7.93 14.80 -6.06
CA GLN A 270 9.03 15.71 -5.74
C GLN A 270 9.93 15.90 -6.98
N PRO A 271 10.27 17.16 -7.36
CA PRO A 271 11.21 17.42 -8.44
C PRO A 271 12.66 17.29 -7.99
N LEU A 272 13.59 17.22 -8.95
CA LEU A 272 15.01 17.41 -8.65
C LEU A 272 15.32 18.80 -8.12
N VAL A 273 14.61 19.80 -8.64
CA VAL A 273 14.69 21.19 -8.19
C VAL A 273 13.27 21.70 -7.96
N ASP A 274 13.00 22.22 -6.78
CA ASP A 274 11.71 22.80 -6.43
C ASP A 274 11.62 24.22 -6.96
N THR A 275 10.94 24.40 -8.08
CA THR A 275 10.71 25.70 -8.70
C THR A 275 9.23 26.08 -8.64
N GLN A 276 8.96 27.38 -8.80
CA GLN A 276 7.58 27.87 -8.82
C GLN A 276 6.82 27.35 -10.05
N GLU A 277 7.49 27.20 -11.19
CA GLU A 277 6.93 26.65 -12.43
C GLU A 277 6.52 25.18 -12.21
N TYR A 278 7.34 24.39 -11.52
CA TYR A 278 7.00 23.01 -11.20
C TYR A 278 5.81 22.93 -10.25
N ARG A 279 5.74 23.80 -9.24
CA ARG A 279 4.58 23.86 -8.34
C ARG A 279 3.30 24.24 -9.09
N GLN A 280 3.40 25.17 -10.07
CA GLN A 280 2.26 25.52 -10.91
C GLN A 280 1.83 24.35 -11.79
N LEU A 281 2.78 23.66 -12.42
CA LEU A 281 2.50 22.44 -13.20
C LEU A 281 1.76 21.39 -12.37
N LEU A 282 2.18 21.15 -11.12
CA LEU A 282 1.49 20.22 -10.23
C LEU A 282 0.07 20.69 -9.87
N ALA A 283 -0.12 22.00 -9.72
CA ALA A 283 -1.45 22.56 -9.50
C ALA A 283 -2.37 22.31 -10.70
N ASP A 284 -1.87 22.51 -11.91
CA ASP A 284 -2.62 22.24 -13.15
C ASP A 284 -2.96 20.76 -13.32
N VAL A 285 -1.99 19.86 -13.06
CA VAL A 285 -2.22 18.40 -13.07
C VAL A 285 -3.24 18.00 -12.00
N SER A 286 -3.29 18.70 -10.88
CA SER A 286 -4.27 18.45 -9.83
C SER A 286 -5.71 18.64 -10.32
N ASP A 287 -5.97 19.52 -11.27
CA ASP A 287 -7.31 19.72 -11.84
C ASP A 287 -7.79 18.48 -12.61
N TYR A 288 -6.92 17.80 -13.34
CA TYR A 288 -7.27 16.55 -14.02
C TYR A 288 -7.63 15.45 -13.01
N ARG A 289 -6.90 15.36 -11.90
CA ARG A 289 -7.18 14.42 -10.80
C ARG A 289 -8.54 14.70 -10.14
N GLN A 290 -8.89 15.98 -9.99
CA GLN A 290 -10.20 16.39 -9.48
C GLN A 290 -11.32 15.95 -10.42
N ARG A 291 -11.15 16.13 -11.71
CA ARG A 291 -12.11 15.69 -12.72
C ARG A 291 -12.33 14.17 -12.66
N ALA A 292 -11.26 13.39 -12.46
CA ALA A 292 -11.38 11.94 -12.28
C ALA A 292 -12.22 11.56 -11.05
N LEU A 293 -12.09 12.27 -9.93
CA LEU A 293 -12.96 12.09 -8.75
C LEU A 293 -14.43 12.43 -9.10
N GLY A 294 -14.65 13.50 -9.88
CA GLY A 294 -16.00 13.88 -10.33
C GLY A 294 -16.64 12.79 -11.21
N LEU A 295 -15.87 12.12 -12.08
CA LEU A 295 -16.39 11.04 -12.93
C LEU A 295 -16.97 9.87 -12.13
N ILE A 296 -16.29 9.46 -11.07
CA ILE A 296 -16.78 8.36 -10.23
C ILE A 296 -17.81 8.81 -9.19
N ALA A 297 -17.85 10.11 -8.88
CA ALA A 297 -18.71 10.66 -7.82
C ALA A 297 -20.18 10.31 -8.01
N ARG A 298 -20.70 10.34 -9.24
CA ARG A 298 -22.09 10.01 -9.56
C ARG A 298 -22.49 8.57 -9.22
N HIS A 299 -21.50 7.67 -9.15
CA HIS A 299 -21.68 6.26 -8.84
C HIS A 299 -21.43 5.94 -7.36
N LEU A 300 -21.05 6.96 -6.57
CA LEU A 300 -20.78 6.80 -5.15
C LEU A 300 -22.02 7.04 -4.30
N PRO A 301 -22.16 6.34 -3.16
CA PRO A 301 -23.12 6.68 -2.13
C PRO A 301 -22.96 8.13 -1.67
N PRO A 302 -24.03 8.76 -1.16
CA PRO A 302 -24.02 10.17 -0.73
C PRO A 302 -22.86 10.54 0.18
N TYR A 303 -22.53 9.68 1.15
CA TYR A 303 -21.40 9.86 2.06
C TYR A 303 -20.07 10.17 1.33
N PHE A 304 -19.73 9.38 0.30
CA PHE A 304 -18.48 9.58 -0.44
C PHE A 304 -18.55 10.75 -1.43
N ARG A 305 -19.74 11.08 -1.95
CA ARG A 305 -19.94 12.24 -2.83
C ARG A 305 -19.68 13.56 -2.10
N THR A 306 -20.15 13.64 -0.86
CA THR A 306 -20.06 14.85 -0.04
C THR A 306 -18.77 14.91 0.78
N LYS A 307 -18.00 13.81 0.86
CA LYS A 307 -16.78 13.72 1.66
C LYS A 307 -15.76 14.72 1.18
N ARG A 308 -15.22 15.52 2.12
CA ARG A 308 -14.12 16.44 1.86
C ARG A 308 -12.80 15.69 1.88
N ILE A 309 -12.04 15.79 0.80
CA ILE A 309 -10.72 15.16 0.65
C ILE A 309 -9.68 16.26 0.78
N LEU A 310 -8.84 16.17 1.80
CA LEU A 310 -7.74 17.10 2.02
C LEU A 310 -6.63 16.84 1.00
N CYS A 311 -6.33 17.83 0.16
CA CYS A 311 -5.20 17.78 -0.77
C CYS A 311 -3.98 18.43 -0.14
N LYS A 312 -2.88 17.70 -0.12
CA LYS A 312 -1.57 18.18 0.33
C LYS A 312 -0.56 17.97 -0.79
N ALA A 313 0.14 19.02 -1.17
CA ALA A 313 1.32 18.93 -2.00
C ALA A 313 2.55 18.52 -1.15
N PHE A 314 3.62 18.06 -1.80
CA PHE A 314 4.83 17.59 -1.09
C PHE A 314 5.44 18.69 -0.21
N TRP A 315 5.45 19.95 -0.66
CA TRP A 315 6.00 21.08 0.12
C TRP A 315 5.16 21.42 1.36
N GLU A 316 3.85 21.22 1.32
CA GLU A 316 2.97 21.46 2.47
C GLU A 316 3.17 20.39 3.54
N HIS A 317 3.43 19.15 3.11
CA HIS A 317 3.74 18.05 4.03
C HIS A 317 5.04 18.29 4.79
N LEU A 318 6.03 18.89 4.17
CA LEU A 318 7.31 19.20 4.77
C LEU A 318 7.22 20.37 5.77
N GLN A 319 6.34 21.34 5.54
CA GLN A 319 6.17 22.52 6.41
C GLN A 319 5.39 22.19 7.69
N ASN A 320 4.38 21.33 7.63
CA ASN A 320 3.51 21.01 8.78
C ASN A 320 4.19 20.24 9.93
N ARG A 321 5.44 19.80 9.77
CA ARG A 321 6.22 19.20 10.86
C ARG A 321 6.82 20.24 11.81
N ARG A 322 6.89 21.51 11.44
CA ARG A 322 7.54 22.57 12.24
C ARG A 322 6.58 23.60 12.85
N SER A 323 5.32 23.63 12.43
CA SER A 323 4.35 24.60 12.95
C SER A 323 2.96 23.96 13.07
N CYS A 324 2.50 23.79 14.29
CA CYS A 324 1.13 23.36 14.59
C CYS A 324 0.06 24.41 14.24
N ASP A 325 0.42 25.59 13.83
CA ASP A 325 -0.49 26.71 13.62
C ASP A 325 -0.19 27.48 12.35
N SER A 326 -1.08 27.33 11.40
CA SER A 326 -1.64 28.45 10.63
C SER A 326 -2.72 27.93 9.71
N GLY A 327 -3.92 28.36 9.91
CA GLY A 327 -5.13 28.03 9.15
C GLY A 327 -5.14 28.58 7.72
N SER A 328 -3.97 28.62 7.06
CA SER A 328 -3.82 29.14 5.71
C SER A 328 -3.95 28.06 4.67
N ASN A 329 -4.98 28.19 3.84
CA ASN A 329 -5.16 27.56 2.53
C ASN A 329 -5.15 26.03 2.44
N ARG A 330 -5.80 25.32 3.36
CA ARG A 330 -6.05 23.88 3.17
C ARG A 330 -6.97 23.70 1.96
N ARG A 331 -6.45 23.12 0.89
CA ARG A 331 -7.22 22.80 -0.31
C ARG A 331 -8.02 21.51 -0.08
N TYR A 332 -9.35 21.60 -0.23
CA TYR A 332 -10.23 20.45 -0.13
C TYR A 332 -10.88 20.18 -1.48
N LEU A 333 -10.90 18.91 -1.86
CA LEU A 333 -11.69 18.39 -2.96
C LEU A 333 -13.00 17.83 -2.42
N GLN A 334 -14.08 18.00 -3.15
CA GLN A 334 -15.37 17.41 -2.86
C GLN A 334 -15.93 16.85 -4.16
N PRO A 335 -16.08 15.51 -4.28
CA PRO A 335 -16.44 14.88 -5.55
C PRO A 335 -17.68 15.46 -6.21
N GLU A 336 -18.75 15.78 -5.45
CA GLU A 336 -19.98 16.30 -6.03
C GLU A 336 -19.90 17.74 -6.57
N LYS A 337 -18.90 18.53 -6.10
CA LYS A 337 -18.72 19.90 -6.58
C LYS A 337 -17.99 19.99 -7.91
N MET A 338 -17.56 18.89 -8.46
CA MET A 338 -16.83 18.77 -9.73
C MET A 338 -17.82 18.76 -10.91
N GLN A 339 -18.69 19.78 -10.99
CA GLN A 339 -19.81 19.81 -11.94
C GLN A 339 -19.36 19.86 -13.41
N ASP A 340 -18.21 20.39 -13.71
CA ASP A 340 -17.71 20.50 -15.09
C ASP A 340 -17.49 19.13 -15.75
N VAL A 341 -17.28 18.11 -14.93
CA VAL A 341 -17.10 16.74 -15.42
C VAL A 341 -18.43 16.06 -15.77
N ILE A 342 -19.55 16.57 -15.27
CA ILE A 342 -20.90 16.03 -15.59
C ILE A 342 -21.19 16.15 -17.09
N ARG A 343 -20.55 17.11 -17.77
CA ARG A 343 -20.67 17.33 -19.21
C ARG A 343 -19.76 16.42 -20.04
N TRP A 344 -18.86 15.70 -19.39
CA TRP A 344 -17.96 14.78 -20.10
C TRP A 344 -18.69 13.47 -20.41
N ASN A 345 -19.03 13.29 -21.66
CA ASN A 345 -19.63 12.07 -22.18
C ASN A 345 -18.65 11.35 -23.10
N ILE A 346 -18.64 10.03 -23.03
CA ILE A 346 -17.93 9.22 -24.02
C ILE A 346 -18.65 9.44 -25.36
N ASN A 347 -17.92 9.99 -26.34
CA ASN A 347 -18.46 10.18 -27.66
C ASN A 347 -18.55 8.84 -28.38
N ALA A 348 -19.77 8.41 -28.71
CA ALA A 348 -20.02 7.13 -29.41
C ALA A 348 -19.26 7.02 -30.74
N THR A 349 -19.06 8.15 -31.44
CA THR A 349 -18.30 8.19 -32.68
C THR A 349 -16.82 7.85 -32.45
N ASN A 350 -16.23 8.40 -31.37
CA ASN A 350 -14.83 8.10 -31.01
C ASN A 350 -14.66 6.62 -30.63
N VAL A 351 -15.67 6.06 -29.95
CA VAL A 351 -15.67 4.61 -29.60
C VAL A 351 -15.75 3.78 -30.87
N ALA A 352 -16.63 4.12 -31.82
CA ALA A 352 -16.74 3.42 -33.09
C ALA A 352 -15.46 3.48 -33.92
N GLN A 353 -14.85 4.67 -34.03
CA GLN A 353 -13.55 4.85 -34.68
C GLN A 353 -12.44 4.02 -34.06
N GLU A 354 -12.42 3.92 -32.73
CA GLU A 354 -11.42 3.12 -32.01
C GLU A 354 -11.66 1.62 -32.20
N LEU A 355 -12.92 1.16 -32.25
CA LEU A 355 -13.27 -0.22 -32.58
C LEU A 355 -12.82 -0.59 -33.99
N ASP A 356 -13.08 0.29 -34.96
CA ASP A 356 -12.63 0.11 -36.34
C ASP A 356 -11.11 0.07 -36.45
N ARG A 357 -10.42 0.99 -35.73
CA ARG A 357 -8.96 1.02 -35.69
C ARG A 357 -8.37 -0.26 -35.10
N GLN A 358 -8.99 -0.83 -34.09
CA GLN A 358 -8.55 -2.08 -33.45
C GLN A 358 -8.99 -3.33 -34.21
N GLY A 359 -9.96 -3.24 -35.11
CA GLY A 359 -10.55 -4.38 -35.81
C GLY A 359 -11.27 -5.37 -34.90
N ILE A 360 -11.84 -4.92 -33.79
CA ILE A 360 -12.48 -5.75 -32.76
C ILE A 360 -13.87 -5.26 -32.42
N LYS A 361 -14.68 -6.14 -31.80
CA LYS A 361 -16.06 -5.81 -31.39
C LYS A 361 -16.19 -5.07 -30.08
N LYS A 362 -15.14 -5.07 -29.25
CA LYS A 362 -15.09 -4.37 -27.95
C LYS A 362 -13.78 -3.62 -27.85
N VAL A 363 -13.84 -2.37 -27.37
CA VAL A 363 -12.64 -1.55 -27.15
C VAL A 363 -11.69 -2.27 -26.17
N ASP A 364 -10.47 -2.51 -26.64
CA ASP A 364 -9.38 -2.88 -25.74
C ASP A 364 -8.78 -1.61 -25.15
N PHE A 365 -9.09 -1.35 -23.89
CA PHE A 365 -8.59 -0.16 -23.17
C PHE A 365 -7.07 -0.14 -23.02
N ASN A 366 -6.41 -1.29 -23.11
CA ASN A 366 -4.95 -1.35 -23.04
C ASN A 366 -4.27 -0.84 -24.31
N SER A 367 -4.93 -1.01 -25.47
CA SER A 367 -4.43 -0.53 -26.74
C SER A 367 -4.94 0.86 -27.14
N ALA A 368 -5.96 1.36 -26.45
CA ALA A 368 -6.55 2.69 -26.68
C ALA A 368 -5.75 3.84 -26.03
N TRP A 369 -4.64 3.54 -25.33
CA TRP A 369 -3.82 4.58 -24.68
C TRP A 369 -3.02 5.38 -25.73
N PRO A 370 -3.23 6.70 -25.85
CA PRO A 370 -2.46 7.52 -26.76
C PRO A 370 -1.00 7.61 -26.30
N GLY A 371 -0.10 6.95 -26.98
CA GLY A 371 1.33 6.93 -26.67
C GLY A 371 1.99 5.56 -26.62
N MET A 372 1.24 4.46 -26.65
CA MET A 372 1.85 3.15 -26.90
C MET A 372 2.17 3.01 -28.40
N PRO A 373 3.43 2.73 -28.77
CA PRO A 373 3.75 2.49 -30.16
C PRO A 373 2.98 1.27 -30.66
N MET A 374 2.26 1.43 -31.76
CA MET A 374 1.40 0.42 -32.41
C MET A 374 2.08 -0.92 -32.78
N ARG A 375 3.35 -1.10 -32.46
CA ARG A 375 4.12 -2.31 -32.81
C ARG A 375 3.80 -3.55 -31.98
N CYS A 376 3.06 -3.40 -30.88
CA CYS A 376 2.73 -4.54 -30.01
C CYS A 376 1.44 -5.29 -30.40
N CYS A 377 0.70 -4.83 -31.41
CA CYS A 377 -0.57 -5.46 -31.81
C CYS A 377 -0.45 -6.44 -32.98
N ARG A 378 0.74 -6.80 -33.43
CA ARG A 378 0.87 -7.89 -34.41
C ARG A 378 0.83 -9.25 -33.71
N LYS A 379 -0.20 -9.99 -34.02
CA LYS A 379 -0.41 -11.41 -33.69
C LYS A 379 0.54 -12.32 -34.47
N ASP A 380 1.75 -11.95 -34.71
CA ASP A 380 2.72 -12.80 -35.41
C ASP A 380 4.00 -12.85 -34.60
N LEU A 381 3.97 -13.78 -33.65
CA LEU A 381 5.13 -14.53 -33.13
C LEU A 381 4.61 -15.74 -32.39
#